data_7ed9880d5687489a2de49dda6b9a058f
#
_entry.id   7ed9880d5687489a2de49dda6b9a058f
#
_cell.length_a   1.000
_cell.length_b   1.000
_cell.length_c   1.000
_cell.angle_alpha   90.00
_cell.angle_beta   90.00
_cell.angle_gamma   90.00
#
_symmetry.space_group_name_H-M   'P 1'
#
loop_
_entity.id
_entity.type
_entity.pdbx_description
1 polymer ?
#
loop_
_entity_poly.entity_id
_entity_poly.type
_entity_poly.pdbx_seq_one_letter_code
_entity_poly.pdbx_strand_id
1 'polypeptide(L)'
;MKKHALPISTTFPPAHAFNPPEAIRFLHDHGFDAMDFNFTAALDSYGANWQDMIEEVKRVCDETGMIVVSGHLPFRGETQAVLDEKIRESIKMAGALGIKRAVMHPVGNGRMPASEENHDHWFAKNLEFYNTYIPLADKAGFKLVTENMRDAHQAEGCHRYASTADELIEIADPLGLEICWDFGHANEAGLDHYTELLKIGKRLTMTHINDNWRGPHDEHLPPFYGPGNWDAACKGLHEIGYSNPLNFELKFKKLPVRILPQAADLACAIGELMLDMIFEG
;
A
#
# COMPACT_ATOMS: atom_id res chain seq x y z
N MET A 1 -25.78 -8.21 -4.41
CA MET A 1 -24.84 -9.08 -3.66
C MET A 1 -23.57 -9.12 -4.48
N LYS A 2 -22.42 -8.80 -3.90
CA LYS A 2 -21.13 -8.93 -4.59
C LYS A 2 -20.89 -10.38 -4.98
N LYS A 3 -20.28 -10.60 -6.14
CA LYS A 3 -20.04 -11.93 -6.71
C LYS A 3 -18.92 -12.65 -5.98
N HIS A 4 -17.92 -11.91 -5.49
CA HIS A 4 -16.74 -12.44 -4.82
C HIS A 4 -16.69 -12.03 -3.36
N ALA A 5 -16.02 -12.85 -2.56
CA ALA A 5 -15.93 -12.66 -1.11
C ALA A 5 -14.76 -11.75 -0.69
N LEU A 6 -13.81 -11.44 -1.58
CA LEU A 6 -12.69 -10.58 -1.24
C LEU A 6 -13.12 -9.11 -1.21
N PRO A 7 -12.75 -8.37 -0.16
CA PRO A 7 -13.00 -6.93 -0.08
C PRO A 7 -12.23 -6.16 -1.16
N ILE A 8 -12.87 -5.13 -1.71
CA ILE A 8 -12.20 -4.08 -2.49
C ILE A 8 -11.92 -2.93 -1.54
N SER A 9 -10.65 -2.58 -1.39
CA SER A 9 -10.14 -1.54 -0.51
C SER A 9 -9.43 -0.45 -1.29
N THR A 10 -9.30 0.75 -0.73
CA THR A 10 -8.50 1.82 -1.32
C THR A 10 -8.02 2.84 -0.28
N THR A 11 -6.89 3.52 -0.60
CA THR A 11 -6.45 4.73 0.10
C THR A 11 -7.17 5.99 -0.40
N PHE A 12 -7.84 5.92 -1.54
CA PHE A 12 -8.72 6.97 -2.05
C PHE A 12 -9.97 7.09 -1.14
N PRO A 13 -10.55 8.27 -0.85
CA PRO A 13 -10.39 9.56 -1.50
C PRO A 13 -9.29 10.44 -0.90
N PRO A 14 -8.92 11.54 -1.61
CA PRO A 14 -7.79 12.38 -1.19
C PRO A 14 -8.10 13.14 0.11
N ALA A 15 -7.15 13.16 1.03
CA ALA A 15 -7.29 13.76 2.36
C ALA A 15 -7.60 15.27 2.37
N HIS A 16 -7.34 16.00 1.27
CA HIS A 16 -7.72 17.41 1.16
C HIS A 16 -9.22 17.63 0.91
N ALA A 17 -9.95 16.58 0.51
CA ALA A 17 -11.38 16.66 0.21
C ALA A 17 -12.24 16.02 1.32
N PHE A 18 -11.68 15.07 2.06
CA PHE A 18 -12.40 14.29 3.07
C PHE A 18 -11.54 14.06 4.30
N ASN A 19 -12.10 14.20 5.49
CA ASN A 19 -11.52 13.62 6.69
C ASN A 19 -11.74 12.09 6.72
N PRO A 20 -11.05 11.31 7.58
CA PRO A 20 -11.16 9.86 7.58
C PRO A 20 -12.59 9.33 7.78
N PRO A 21 -13.42 9.83 8.72
CA PRO A 21 -14.82 9.43 8.83
C PRO A 21 -15.66 9.71 7.59
N GLU A 22 -15.49 10.88 6.97
CA GLU A 22 -16.17 11.23 5.70
C GLU A 22 -15.71 10.35 4.55
N ALA A 23 -14.41 10.04 4.49
CA ALA A 23 -13.84 9.14 3.50
C ALA A 23 -14.47 7.74 3.53
N ILE A 24 -14.69 7.18 4.74
CA ILE A 24 -15.33 5.86 4.90
C ILE A 24 -16.77 5.89 4.37
N ARG A 25 -17.55 6.92 4.74
CA ARG A 25 -18.93 7.06 4.21
C ARG A 25 -18.95 7.19 2.69
N PHE A 26 -18.06 8.04 2.16
CA PHE A 26 -17.92 8.21 0.72
C PHE A 26 -17.59 6.89 0.01
N LEU A 27 -16.62 6.12 0.52
CA LEU A 27 -16.23 4.83 -0.07
C LEU A 27 -17.36 3.80 0.02
N HIS A 28 -18.05 3.73 1.16
CA HIS A 28 -19.24 2.87 1.33
C HIS A 28 -20.31 3.19 0.27
N ASP A 29 -20.64 4.47 0.06
CA ASP A 29 -21.67 4.90 -0.88
C ASP A 29 -21.29 4.59 -2.34
N HIS A 30 -20.01 4.36 -2.63
CA HIS A 30 -19.45 3.98 -3.94
C HIS A 30 -19.02 2.52 -4.05
N GLY A 31 -19.49 1.66 -3.14
CA GLY A 31 -19.41 0.21 -3.27
C GLY A 31 -18.11 -0.44 -2.77
N PHE A 32 -17.21 0.30 -2.13
CA PHE A 32 -16.05 -0.29 -1.46
C PHE A 32 -16.46 -1.02 -0.19
N ASP A 33 -15.68 -2.03 0.20
CA ASP A 33 -15.88 -2.80 1.43
C ASP A 33 -14.96 -2.34 2.54
N ALA A 34 -13.82 -1.74 2.18
CA ALA A 34 -12.74 -1.48 3.09
C ALA A 34 -11.96 -0.21 2.72
N MET A 35 -11.20 0.28 3.70
CA MET A 35 -10.27 1.39 3.53
C MET A 35 -8.87 0.98 4.00
N ASP A 36 -7.85 1.40 3.25
CA ASP A 36 -6.46 1.46 3.69
C ASP A 36 -6.18 2.84 4.29
N PHE A 37 -5.70 2.89 5.53
CA PHE A 37 -5.65 4.12 6.31
C PHE A 37 -4.34 4.88 6.12
N ASN A 38 -4.43 6.13 5.69
CA ASN A 38 -3.27 7.01 5.53
C ASN A 38 -2.91 7.72 6.85
N PHE A 39 -1.98 7.15 7.62
CA PHE A 39 -1.56 7.70 8.91
C PHE A 39 -0.86 9.05 8.78
N THR A 40 -0.13 9.31 7.69
CA THR A 40 0.51 10.61 7.48
C THR A 40 -0.54 11.71 7.38
N ALA A 41 -1.56 11.51 6.55
CA ALA A 41 -2.64 12.49 6.39
C ALA A 41 -3.43 12.71 7.69
N ALA A 42 -3.65 11.66 8.46
CA ALA A 42 -4.32 11.75 9.75
C ALA A 42 -3.50 12.54 10.78
N LEU A 43 -2.20 12.26 10.90
CA LEU A 43 -1.31 13.03 11.80
C LEU A 43 -1.19 14.50 11.40
N ASP A 44 -1.05 14.78 10.09
CA ASP A 44 -0.94 16.15 9.59
C ASP A 44 -2.24 16.96 9.84
N SER A 45 -3.40 16.31 9.90
CA SER A 45 -4.70 16.95 10.11
C SER A 45 -5.10 17.06 11.58
N TYR A 46 -4.79 16.08 12.42
CA TYR A 46 -5.29 15.98 13.80
C TYR A 46 -4.19 16.08 14.86
N GLY A 47 -2.92 15.90 14.49
CA GLY A 47 -1.80 15.97 15.43
C GLY A 47 -2.02 15.12 16.68
N ALA A 48 -1.91 15.73 17.86
CA ALA A 48 -2.09 15.07 19.16
C ALA A 48 -3.55 14.67 19.48
N ASN A 49 -4.53 15.16 18.73
CA ASN A 49 -5.97 14.93 18.98
C ASN A 49 -6.54 13.78 18.12
N TRP A 50 -5.70 12.89 17.67
CA TRP A 50 -6.11 11.79 16.79
C TRP A 50 -7.04 10.76 17.45
N GLN A 51 -7.08 10.69 18.78
CA GLN A 51 -7.90 9.73 19.53
C GLN A 51 -9.40 9.89 19.23
N ASP A 52 -9.90 11.12 19.27
CA ASP A 52 -11.33 11.41 19.00
C ASP A 52 -11.69 11.05 17.55
N MET A 53 -10.77 11.29 16.61
CA MET A 53 -10.94 10.92 15.20
C MET A 53 -11.01 9.39 15.05
N ILE A 54 -10.17 8.62 15.76
CA ILE A 54 -10.21 7.15 15.70
C ILE A 54 -11.54 6.60 16.23
N GLU A 55 -12.06 7.14 17.35
CA GLU A 55 -13.38 6.75 17.87
C GLU A 55 -14.50 7.06 16.87
N GLU A 56 -14.43 8.20 16.19
CA GLU A 56 -15.38 8.55 15.13
C GLU A 56 -15.26 7.60 13.92
N VAL A 57 -14.04 7.24 13.51
CA VAL A 57 -13.79 6.26 12.45
C VAL A 57 -14.44 4.92 12.79
N LYS A 58 -14.24 4.41 14.01
CA LYS A 58 -14.85 3.15 14.46
C LYS A 58 -16.38 3.23 14.42
N ARG A 59 -16.94 4.32 14.93
CA ARG A 59 -18.40 4.53 14.91
C ARG A 59 -18.94 4.50 13.48
N VAL A 60 -18.26 5.15 12.54
CA VAL A 60 -18.68 5.13 11.12
C VAL A 60 -18.51 3.74 10.49
N CYS A 61 -17.46 3.02 10.83
CA CYS A 61 -17.30 1.62 10.42
C CYS A 61 -18.47 0.75 10.91
N ASP A 62 -18.86 0.89 12.18
CA ASP A 62 -19.99 0.14 12.76
C ASP A 62 -21.32 0.49 12.07
N GLU A 63 -21.53 1.76 11.70
CA GLU A 63 -22.73 2.22 11.01
C GLU A 63 -22.84 1.76 9.55
N THR A 64 -21.70 1.68 8.84
CA THR A 64 -21.63 1.37 7.41
C THR A 64 -21.35 -0.09 7.11
N GLY A 65 -20.75 -0.82 8.07
CA GLY A 65 -20.20 -2.16 7.83
C GLY A 65 -18.84 -2.14 7.12
N MET A 66 -18.28 -0.95 6.85
CA MET A 66 -16.93 -0.81 6.31
C MET A 66 -15.88 -1.24 7.34
N ILE A 67 -14.73 -1.69 6.86
CA ILE A 67 -13.59 -2.04 7.70
C ILE A 67 -12.34 -1.24 7.32
N VAL A 68 -11.54 -0.86 8.31
CA VAL A 68 -10.17 -0.41 8.07
C VAL A 68 -9.29 -1.65 8.10
N VAL A 69 -8.89 -2.15 6.92
CA VAL A 69 -8.20 -3.45 6.78
C VAL A 69 -6.72 -3.34 7.05
N SER A 70 -6.13 -2.21 6.69
CA SER A 70 -4.70 -1.95 6.71
C SER A 70 -4.42 -0.46 6.84
N GLY A 71 -3.17 -0.08 6.79
CA GLY A 71 -2.78 1.31 6.71
C GLY A 71 -1.35 1.49 6.25
N HIS A 72 -1.04 2.71 5.85
CA HIS A 72 0.26 3.11 5.36
C HIS A 72 0.96 4.01 6.38
N LEU A 73 2.10 3.55 6.92
CA LEU A 73 2.90 4.30 7.89
C LEU A 73 3.65 5.45 7.21
N PRO A 74 3.99 6.51 7.95
CA PRO A 74 4.80 7.60 7.42
C PRO A 74 6.18 7.13 6.95
N PHE A 75 6.61 7.65 5.80
CA PHE A 75 7.92 7.36 5.20
C PHE A 75 8.74 8.62 4.92
N ARG A 76 8.26 9.80 5.34
CA ARG A 76 8.94 11.09 5.22
C ARG A 76 8.77 11.93 6.48
N GLY A 77 9.85 12.61 6.84
CA GLY A 77 9.90 13.63 7.89
C GLY A 77 10.96 14.66 7.55
N GLU A 78 10.87 15.86 8.13
CA GLU A 78 11.87 16.92 7.93
C GLU A 78 13.24 16.50 8.46
N THR A 79 13.25 15.67 9.50
CA THR A 79 14.43 15.03 10.07
C THR A 79 14.11 13.57 10.39
N GLN A 80 15.17 12.77 10.61
CA GLN A 80 14.99 11.37 11.05
C GLN A 80 14.23 11.27 12.40
N ALA A 81 14.46 12.21 13.32
CA ALA A 81 13.75 12.24 14.59
C ALA A 81 12.26 12.52 14.44
N VAL A 82 11.89 13.44 13.53
CA VAL A 82 10.47 13.73 13.20
C VAL A 82 9.82 12.52 12.54
N LEU A 83 10.52 11.83 11.65
CA LEU A 83 10.01 10.61 11.03
C LEU A 83 9.79 9.51 12.07
N ASP A 84 10.74 9.27 12.97
CA ASP A 84 10.62 8.29 14.05
C ASP A 84 9.41 8.58 14.95
N GLU A 85 9.21 9.84 15.36
CA GLU A 85 8.06 10.26 16.13
C GLU A 85 6.74 10.00 15.39
N LYS A 86 6.63 10.39 14.12
CA LYS A 86 5.46 10.13 13.27
C LYS A 86 5.16 8.63 13.15
N ILE A 87 6.17 7.80 12.94
CA ILE A 87 6.01 6.34 12.85
C ILE A 87 5.48 5.79 14.19
N ARG A 88 6.07 6.19 15.33
CA ARG A 88 5.63 5.72 16.67
C ARG A 88 4.21 6.12 16.98
N GLU A 89 3.80 7.34 16.67
CA GLU A 89 2.41 7.79 16.85
C GLU A 89 1.46 7.01 15.92
N SER A 90 1.85 6.78 14.66
CA SER A 90 1.05 5.99 13.71
C SER A 90 0.88 4.53 14.17
N ILE A 91 1.90 3.93 14.79
CA ILE A 91 1.80 2.59 15.38
C ILE A 91 0.74 2.56 16.51
N LYS A 92 0.67 3.62 17.35
CA LYS A 92 -0.38 3.72 18.36
C LYS A 92 -1.78 3.85 17.75
N MET A 93 -1.91 4.68 16.69
CA MET A 93 -3.16 4.84 15.94
C MET A 93 -3.60 3.52 15.30
N ALA A 94 -2.67 2.79 14.67
CA ALA A 94 -2.90 1.49 14.05
C ALA A 94 -3.43 0.45 15.06
N GLY A 95 -2.80 0.40 16.24
CA GLY A 95 -3.26 -0.43 17.35
C GLY A 95 -4.65 -0.02 17.86
N ALA A 96 -4.91 1.29 17.98
CA ALA A 96 -6.22 1.80 18.40
C ALA A 96 -7.32 1.49 17.37
N LEU A 97 -7.03 1.55 16.07
CA LEU A 97 -7.95 1.12 15.01
C LEU A 97 -8.18 -0.39 14.98
N GLY A 98 -7.26 -1.19 15.52
CA GLY A 98 -7.33 -2.65 15.50
C GLY A 98 -7.04 -3.27 14.14
N ILE A 99 -6.35 -2.55 13.25
CA ILE A 99 -5.91 -3.10 11.95
C ILE A 99 -4.98 -4.29 12.15
N LYS A 100 -4.84 -5.12 11.12
CA LYS A 100 -3.99 -6.32 11.21
C LYS A 100 -2.64 -6.14 10.55
N ARG A 101 -2.53 -5.20 9.61
CA ARG A 101 -1.33 -4.96 8.81
C ARG A 101 -1.13 -3.47 8.57
N ALA A 102 0.13 -3.03 8.54
CA ALA A 102 0.48 -1.69 8.08
C ALA A 102 1.74 -1.75 7.21
N VAL A 103 1.66 -1.10 6.06
CA VAL A 103 2.81 -0.96 5.16
C VAL A 103 3.82 0.01 5.78
N MET A 104 5.07 -0.39 5.74
CA MET A 104 6.23 0.40 6.09
C MET A 104 7.25 0.30 4.96
N HIS A 105 7.55 1.43 4.32
CA HIS A 105 8.53 1.45 3.23
C HIS A 105 9.91 1.04 3.72
N PRO A 106 10.63 0.19 2.96
CA PRO A 106 12.04 -0.05 3.21
C PRO A 106 12.86 1.21 2.99
N VAL A 107 13.97 1.35 3.71
CA VAL A 107 14.90 2.45 3.51
C VAL A 107 15.78 2.18 2.29
N GLY A 108 16.08 3.24 1.52
CA GLY A 108 16.89 3.11 0.32
C GLY A 108 17.10 4.45 -0.38
N ASN A 109 18.04 4.47 -1.31
CA ASN A 109 18.33 5.61 -2.16
C ASN A 109 18.39 5.17 -3.63
N GLY A 110 17.41 5.57 -4.43
CA GLY A 110 17.30 5.22 -5.85
C GLY A 110 18.32 5.89 -6.78
N ARG A 111 19.25 6.69 -6.24
CA ARG A 111 20.33 7.33 -7.00
C ARG A 111 21.72 6.76 -6.67
N MET A 112 21.77 5.59 -6.06
CA MET A 112 23.03 4.89 -5.83
C MET A 112 23.34 3.96 -6.99
N PRO A 113 24.63 3.84 -7.39
CA PRO A 113 25.02 2.85 -8.41
C PRO A 113 24.61 1.44 -8.03
N ALA A 114 24.20 0.66 -9.02
CA ALA A 114 23.98 -0.77 -8.84
C ALA A 114 25.31 -1.47 -8.54
N SER A 115 25.52 -1.94 -7.31
CA SER A 115 26.71 -2.65 -6.88
C SER A 115 26.42 -3.54 -5.69
N GLU A 116 27.23 -4.58 -5.49
CA GLU A 116 27.14 -5.49 -4.36
C GLU A 116 27.33 -4.74 -3.02
N GLU A 117 28.26 -3.77 -2.96
CA GLU A 117 28.49 -2.94 -1.78
C GLU A 117 27.25 -2.13 -1.38
N ASN A 118 26.55 -1.54 -2.35
CA ASN A 118 25.31 -0.81 -2.09
C ASN A 118 24.17 -1.74 -1.71
N HIS A 119 24.07 -2.90 -2.33
CA HIS A 119 23.12 -3.94 -1.97
C HIS A 119 23.27 -4.34 -0.48
N ASP A 120 24.46 -4.76 -0.07
CA ASP A 120 24.76 -5.19 1.30
C ASP A 120 24.54 -4.07 2.31
N HIS A 121 24.90 -2.83 1.94
CA HIS A 121 24.66 -1.66 2.77
C HIS A 121 23.15 -1.46 3.03
N TRP A 122 22.32 -1.48 2.00
CA TRP A 122 20.88 -1.25 2.17
C TRP A 122 20.17 -2.44 2.80
N PHE A 123 20.60 -3.66 2.52
CA PHE A 123 20.12 -4.85 3.23
C PHE A 123 20.33 -4.70 4.75
N ALA A 124 21.56 -4.44 5.18
CA ALA A 124 21.88 -4.26 6.60
C ALA A 124 21.08 -3.11 7.24
N LYS A 125 20.92 -1.99 6.51
CA LYS A 125 20.12 -0.85 6.97
C LYS A 125 18.64 -1.17 7.14
N ASN A 126 18.07 -1.98 6.26
CA ASN A 126 16.68 -2.42 6.38
C ASN A 126 16.50 -3.36 7.57
N LEU A 127 17.42 -4.28 7.82
CA LEU A 127 17.36 -5.13 9.02
C LEU A 127 17.36 -4.29 10.30
N GLU A 128 18.26 -3.30 10.42
CA GLU A 128 18.32 -2.37 11.56
C GLU A 128 17.01 -1.58 11.70
N PHE A 129 16.50 -1.04 10.59
CA PHE A 129 15.31 -0.22 10.56
C PHE A 129 14.06 -0.99 11.02
N TYR A 130 13.77 -2.12 10.41
CA TYR A 130 12.60 -2.91 10.78
C TYR A 130 12.67 -3.49 12.19
N ASN A 131 13.84 -3.93 12.64
CA ASN A 131 14.04 -4.41 14.01
C ASN A 131 13.70 -3.34 15.07
N THR A 132 13.79 -2.06 14.73
CA THR A 132 13.40 -0.97 15.64
C THR A 132 11.89 -0.93 15.85
N TYR A 133 11.06 -1.24 14.83
CA TYR A 133 9.62 -1.02 14.88
C TYR A 133 8.79 -2.30 15.00
N ILE A 134 9.30 -3.45 14.58
CA ILE A 134 8.60 -4.74 14.70
C ILE A 134 8.08 -4.98 16.14
N PRO A 135 8.89 -4.83 17.21
CA PRO A 135 8.40 -5.04 18.57
C PRO A 135 7.29 -4.07 18.98
N LEU A 136 7.27 -2.86 18.42
CA LEU A 136 6.25 -1.86 18.71
C LEU A 136 4.93 -2.22 18.03
N ALA A 137 4.99 -2.66 16.75
CA ALA A 137 3.83 -3.11 15.99
C ALA A 137 3.23 -4.39 16.59
N ASP A 138 4.06 -5.36 16.95
CA ASP A 138 3.61 -6.59 17.62
C ASP A 138 2.92 -6.28 18.96
N LYS A 139 3.46 -5.38 19.76
CA LYS A 139 2.83 -4.91 21.01
C LYS A 139 1.50 -4.20 20.75
N ALA A 140 1.39 -3.49 19.63
CA ALA A 140 0.16 -2.81 19.22
C ALA A 140 -0.87 -3.77 18.57
N GLY A 141 -0.50 -5.01 18.27
CA GLY A 141 -1.40 -6.06 17.81
C GLY A 141 -1.54 -6.20 16.29
N PHE A 142 -0.58 -5.70 15.51
CA PHE A 142 -0.57 -5.82 14.05
C PHE A 142 0.82 -6.17 13.51
N LYS A 143 0.89 -6.57 12.23
CA LYS A 143 2.12 -6.90 11.53
C LYS A 143 2.59 -5.75 10.64
N LEU A 144 3.90 -5.53 10.60
CA LEU A 144 4.52 -4.68 9.59
C LEU A 144 4.63 -5.47 8.28
N VAL A 145 4.40 -4.76 7.18
CA VAL A 145 4.45 -5.27 5.81
C VAL A 145 5.46 -4.44 5.03
N THR A 146 6.44 -5.08 4.38
CA THR A 146 7.38 -4.38 3.49
C THR A 146 6.81 -4.26 2.08
N GLU A 147 7.19 -3.22 1.34
CA GLU A 147 6.66 -2.91 0.02
C GLU A 147 7.79 -2.75 -1.00
N ASN A 148 7.59 -3.22 -2.26
CA ASN A 148 8.54 -2.97 -3.33
C ASN A 148 8.54 -1.49 -3.72
N MET A 149 9.75 -0.97 -3.90
CA MET A 149 9.98 0.43 -4.13
C MET A 149 10.17 0.75 -5.62
N ARG A 150 9.81 1.95 -5.97
CA ARG A 150 10.07 2.54 -7.28
C ARG A 150 11.56 2.56 -7.63
N ASP A 151 11.95 2.08 -8.80
CA ASP A 151 13.33 2.15 -9.30
C ASP A 151 13.45 3.01 -10.58
N ALA A 152 13.29 4.30 -10.42
CA ALA A 152 13.16 5.29 -11.50
C ALA A 152 14.46 5.64 -12.22
N HIS A 153 15.63 5.18 -11.74
CA HIS A 153 16.95 5.60 -12.25
C HIS A 153 17.78 4.45 -12.83
N GLN A 154 17.16 3.34 -13.19
CA GLN A 154 17.85 2.18 -13.79
C GLN A 154 18.60 2.56 -15.09
N ALA A 155 18.01 3.39 -15.93
CA ALA A 155 18.64 3.86 -17.16
C ALA A 155 19.94 4.67 -16.92
N GLU A 156 20.13 5.21 -15.72
CA GLU A 156 21.32 5.93 -15.28
C GLU A 156 22.37 5.01 -14.62
N GLY A 157 22.15 3.68 -14.62
CA GLY A 157 23.00 2.69 -13.94
C GLY A 157 22.84 2.67 -12.42
N CYS A 158 21.76 3.27 -11.92
CA CYS A 158 21.40 3.26 -10.51
C CYS A 158 20.43 2.10 -10.21
N HIS A 159 20.35 1.73 -8.94
CA HIS A 159 19.38 0.76 -8.46
C HIS A 159 18.88 1.15 -7.07
N ARG A 160 17.58 1.10 -6.88
CA ARG A 160 16.96 1.25 -5.57
C ARG A 160 16.72 -0.12 -4.96
N TYR A 161 17.42 -0.44 -3.89
CA TYR A 161 17.22 -1.66 -3.13
C TYR A 161 15.75 -1.81 -2.67
N ALA A 162 15.28 -3.04 -2.62
CA ALA A 162 13.90 -3.42 -2.36
C ALA A 162 12.91 -3.01 -3.48
N SER A 163 13.34 -3.03 -4.74
CA SER A 163 12.45 -2.83 -5.89
C SER A 163 11.98 -4.14 -6.54
N THR A 164 12.63 -5.27 -6.25
CA THR A 164 12.32 -6.59 -6.79
C THR A 164 11.75 -7.54 -5.74
N ALA A 165 11.10 -8.61 -6.19
CA ALA A 165 10.61 -9.66 -5.29
C ALA A 165 11.75 -10.33 -4.51
N ASP A 166 12.88 -10.58 -5.16
CA ASP A 166 14.04 -11.24 -4.53
C ASP A 166 14.57 -10.42 -3.34
N GLU A 167 14.73 -9.11 -3.50
CA GLU A 167 15.18 -8.21 -2.44
C GLU A 167 14.15 -8.05 -1.31
N LEU A 168 12.84 -8.05 -1.66
CA LEU A 168 11.80 -8.03 -0.62
C LEU A 168 11.81 -9.32 0.21
N ILE A 169 11.98 -10.47 -0.43
CA ILE A 169 12.08 -11.77 0.24
C ILE A 169 13.32 -11.82 1.13
N GLU A 170 14.43 -11.28 0.65
CA GLU A 170 15.68 -11.17 1.41
C GLU A 170 15.50 -10.38 2.73
N ILE A 171 14.73 -9.28 2.70
CA ILE A 171 14.38 -8.51 3.90
C ILE A 171 13.35 -9.26 4.75
N ALA A 172 12.31 -9.79 4.13
CA ALA A 172 11.13 -10.28 4.83
C ALA A 172 11.39 -11.57 5.59
N ASP A 173 12.12 -12.53 5.00
CA ASP A 173 12.32 -13.86 5.58
C ASP A 173 13.04 -13.83 6.94
N PRO A 174 14.19 -13.14 7.11
CA PRO A 174 14.88 -13.12 8.39
C PRO A 174 14.14 -12.35 9.49
N LEU A 175 13.23 -11.45 9.10
CA LEU A 175 12.49 -10.58 10.02
C LEU A 175 11.06 -11.08 10.29
N GLY A 176 10.58 -12.09 9.56
CA GLY A 176 9.20 -12.55 9.64
C GLY A 176 8.19 -11.50 9.17
N LEU A 177 8.58 -10.62 8.25
CA LEU A 177 7.69 -9.63 7.63
C LEU A 177 6.80 -10.28 6.57
N GLU A 178 5.64 -9.69 6.37
CA GLU A 178 4.78 -9.96 5.22
C GLU A 178 5.13 -8.97 4.08
N ILE A 179 4.63 -9.22 2.86
CA ILE A 179 4.93 -8.42 1.69
C ILE A 179 3.67 -7.75 1.12
N CYS A 180 3.79 -6.47 0.82
CA CYS A 180 2.90 -5.73 -0.07
C CYS A 180 3.55 -5.61 -1.45
N TRP A 181 2.80 -5.90 -2.51
CA TRP A 181 3.25 -5.68 -3.88
C TRP A 181 2.58 -4.46 -4.48
N ASP A 182 3.37 -3.43 -4.79
CA ASP A 182 2.94 -2.27 -5.57
C ASP A 182 3.16 -2.55 -7.05
N PHE A 183 2.05 -2.64 -7.79
CA PHE A 183 2.04 -2.97 -9.21
C PHE A 183 2.58 -1.82 -10.06
N GLY A 184 2.34 -0.57 -9.67
CA GLY A 184 2.86 0.59 -10.37
C GLY A 184 4.38 0.69 -10.26
N HIS A 185 4.93 0.47 -9.07
CA HIS A 185 6.38 0.44 -8.85
C HIS A 185 7.05 -0.65 -9.69
N ALA A 186 6.47 -1.85 -9.71
CA ALA A 186 6.97 -2.95 -10.52
C ALA A 186 6.83 -2.69 -12.03
N ASN A 187 5.71 -2.09 -12.48
CA ASN A 187 5.50 -1.70 -13.87
C ASN A 187 6.55 -0.68 -14.34
N GLU A 188 6.88 0.32 -13.50
CA GLU A 188 7.92 1.29 -13.80
C GLU A 188 9.31 0.65 -13.92
N ALA A 189 9.63 -0.30 -13.05
CA ALA A 189 10.86 -1.08 -13.09
C ALA A 189 10.89 -2.09 -14.27
N GLY A 190 9.79 -2.24 -15.02
CA GLY A 190 9.70 -3.16 -16.14
C GLY A 190 9.62 -4.63 -15.77
N LEU A 191 9.24 -4.92 -14.54
CA LEU A 191 9.14 -6.29 -14.01
C LEU A 191 7.89 -7.00 -14.54
N ASP A 192 8.00 -8.31 -14.72
CA ASP A 192 6.86 -9.17 -15.05
C ASP A 192 6.10 -9.57 -13.79
N HIS A 193 4.88 -9.05 -13.65
CA HIS A 193 4.06 -9.27 -12.45
C HIS A 193 3.81 -10.74 -12.13
N TYR A 194 3.58 -11.57 -13.16
CA TYR A 194 3.34 -12.99 -12.96
C TYR A 194 4.55 -13.68 -12.31
N THR A 195 5.74 -13.45 -12.87
CA THR A 195 6.99 -14.03 -12.38
C THR A 195 7.30 -13.57 -10.95
N GLU A 196 7.19 -12.26 -10.67
CA GLU A 196 7.48 -11.72 -9.36
C GLU A 196 6.49 -12.21 -8.29
N LEU A 197 5.21 -12.28 -8.61
CA LEU A 197 4.18 -12.80 -7.71
C LEU A 197 4.42 -14.28 -7.36
N LEU A 198 4.84 -15.11 -8.33
CA LEU A 198 5.18 -16.50 -8.04
C LEU A 198 6.37 -16.64 -7.09
N LYS A 199 7.38 -15.78 -7.19
CA LYS A 199 8.51 -15.74 -6.23
C LYS A 199 8.03 -15.37 -4.82
N ILE A 200 7.21 -14.32 -4.69
CA ILE A 200 6.68 -13.86 -3.40
C ILE A 200 5.80 -14.94 -2.76
N GLY A 201 4.90 -15.54 -3.53
CA GLY A 201 4.03 -16.62 -3.07
C GLY A 201 3.18 -16.22 -1.87
N LYS A 202 3.15 -17.06 -0.84
CA LYS A 202 2.33 -16.84 0.37
C LYS A 202 2.77 -15.70 1.29
N ARG A 203 3.92 -15.08 1.02
CA ARG A 203 4.37 -13.87 1.73
C ARG A 203 3.54 -12.64 1.35
N LEU A 204 2.86 -12.68 0.18
CA LEU A 204 1.99 -11.60 -0.28
C LEU A 204 0.73 -11.54 0.56
N THR A 205 0.57 -10.47 1.31
CA THR A 205 -0.62 -10.26 2.16
C THR A 205 -1.31 -8.93 1.89
N MET A 206 -0.66 -8.04 1.16
CA MET A 206 -1.23 -6.76 0.73
C MET A 206 -0.87 -6.47 -0.72
N THR A 207 -1.67 -5.63 -1.35
CA THR A 207 -1.42 -5.11 -2.70
C THR A 207 -1.58 -3.61 -2.70
N HIS A 208 -0.77 -2.89 -3.48
CA HIS A 208 -1.03 -1.53 -3.90
C HIS A 208 -1.27 -1.54 -5.41
N ILE A 209 -2.56 -1.52 -5.78
CA ILE A 209 -2.99 -1.65 -7.16
C ILE A 209 -3.08 -0.26 -7.78
N ASN A 210 -2.20 0.00 -8.71
CA ASN A 210 -2.15 1.21 -9.51
C ASN A 210 -1.38 0.96 -10.81
N ASP A 211 -1.58 1.83 -11.79
CA ASP A 211 -0.87 1.83 -13.08
C ASP A 211 -0.10 3.13 -13.28
N ASN A 212 0.76 3.19 -14.27
CA ASN A 212 1.49 4.38 -14.65
C ASN A 212 1.96 4.29 -16.12
N TRP A 213 2.50 5.37 -16.66
CA TRP A 213 3.02 5.42 -18.02
C TRP A 213 4.52 5.06 -18.12
N ARG A 214 5.11 4.47 -17.07
CA ARG A 214 6.57 4.23 -16.96
C ARG A 214 7.39 5.51 -17.13
N GLY A 215 6.81 6.63 -16.74
CA GLY A 215 7.42 7.94 -16.80
C GLY A 215 8.17 8.30 -15.52
N PRO A 216 8.72 9.54 -15.44
CA PRO A 216 9.46 9.98 -14.26
C PRO A 216 8.59 10.27 -13.05
N HIS A 217 7.29 10.11 -13.17
CA HIS A 217 6.30 10.42 -12.14
C HIS A 217 5.59 9.18 -11.64
N ASP A 218 5.43 9.10 -10.35
CA ASP A 218 4.64 8.11 -9.64
C ASP A 218 3.15 8.52 -9.73
N GLU A 219 2.47 8.06 -10.80
CA GLU A 219 1.18 8.60 -11.22
C GLU A 219 0.00 8.00 -10.50
N HIS A 220 0.07 6.73 -10.11
CA HIS A 220 -1.02 5.97 -9.48
C HIS A 220 -2.35 6.07 -10.25
N LEU A 221 -2.31 5.73 -11.53
CA LEU A 221 -3.49 5.66 -12.39
C LEU A 221 -4.34 4.44 -12.05
N PRO A 222 -5.63 4.45 -12.41
CA PRO A 222 -6.41 3.21 -12.40
C PRO A 222 -5.78 2.14 -13.30
N PRO A 223 -5.90 0.84 -12.94
CA PRO A 223 -5.53 -0.25 -13.83
C PRO A 223 -6.13 -0.11 -15.24
N PHE A 224 -5.43 -0.59 -16.26
CA PHE A 224 -5.77 -0.50 -17.68
C PHE A 224 -5.65 0.91 -18.30
N TYR A 225 -5.21 1.91 -17.55
CA TYR A 225 -4.93 3.25 -18.08
C TYR A 225 -3.49 3.38 -18.57
N GLY A 226 -2.58 2.62 -18.04
CA GLY A 226 -1.18 2.51 -18.45
C GLY A 226 -0.86 1.18 -19.15
N PRO A 227 0.41 0.89 -19.38
CA PRO A 227 0.87 -0.33 -20.04
C PRO A 227 1.01 -1.55 -19.11
N GLY A 228 0.49 -1.50 -17.89
CA GLY A 228 0.52 -2.62 -16.95
C GLY A 228 -0.13 -3.88 -17.53
N ASN A 229 0.52 -5.05 -17.39
CA ASN A 229 -0.03 -6.33 -17.83
C ASN A 229 -0.94 -6.91 -16.75
N TRP A 230 -2.20 -6.50 -16.75
CA TRP A 230 -3.18 -6.89 -15.73
C TRP A 230 -3.64 -8.33 -15.86
N ASP A 231 -3.61 -8.93 -17.05
CA ASP A 231 -3.86 -10.36 -17.25
C ASP A 231 -2.78 -11.20 -16.53
N ALA A 232 -1.51 -10.85 -16.69
CA ALA A 232 -0.40 -11.48 -15.99
C ALA A 232 -0.48 -11.28 -14.47
N ALA A 233 -0.85 -10.07 -14.03
CA ALA A 233 -1.02 -9.74 -12.61
C ALA A 233 -2.13 -10.57 -11.97
N CYS A 234 -3.33 -10.59 -12.55
CA CYS A 234 -4.46 -11.37 -12.03
C CYS A 234 -4.18 -12.88 -12.05
N LYS A 235 -3.56 -13.38 -13.12
CA LYS A 235 -3.12 -14.78 -13.20
C LYS A 235 -2.13 -15.12 -12.09
N GLY A 236 -1.16 -14.25 -11.81
CA GLY A 236 -0.19 -14.44 -10.73
C GLY A 236 -0.88 -14.49 -9.36
N LEU A 237 -1.81 -13.58 -9.09
CA LEU A 237 -2.61 -13.57 -7.87
C LEU A 237 -3.45 -14.86 -7.71
N HIS A 238 -4.05 -15.35 -8.80
CA HIS A 238 -4.75 -16.64 -8.82
C HIS A 238 -3.84 -17.80 -8.45
N GLU A 239 -2.70 -17.94 -9.13
CA GLU A 239 -1.76 -19.06 -8.97
C GLU A 239 -1.18 -19.16 -7.55
N ILE A 240 -0.89 -18.01 -6.91
CA ILE A 240 -0.43 -18.01 -5.52
C ILE A 240 -1.56 -18.20 -4.52
N GLY A 241 -2.84 -18.22 -4.99
CA GLY A 241 -4.04 -18.30 -4.15
C GLY A 241 -4.18 -17.11 -3.22
N TYR A 242 -4.03 -15.88 -3.76
CA TYR A 242 -4.21 -14.66 -3.00
C TYR A 242 -5.63 -14.56 -2.43
N SER A 243 -5.76 -14.26 -1.15
CA SER A 243 -7.03 -14.26 -0.43
C SER A 243 -7.22 -13.09 0.52
N ASN A 244 -6.44 -12.03 0.34
CA ASN A 244 -6.56 -10.79 1.09
C ASN A 244 -7.25 -9.71 0.24
N PRO A 245 -7.65 -8.56 0.82
CA PRO A 245 -8.28 -7.47 0.08
C PRO A 245 -7.46 -7.00 -1.12
N LEU A 246 -8.13 -6.68 -2.23
CA LEU A 246 -7.51 -5.92 -3.30
C LEU A 246 -7.47 -4.45 -2.89
N ASN A 247 -6.30 -3.91 -2.61
CA ASN A 247 -6.14 -2.54 -2.18
C ASN A 247 -5.63 -1.65 -3.31
N PHE A 248 -6.44 -0.66 -3.68
CA PHE A 248 -6.14 0.30 -4.73
C PHE A 248 -5.46 1.54 -4.14
N GLU A 249 -4.29 1.88 -4.62
CA GLU A 249 -3.59 3.10 -4.25
C GLU A 249 -3.61 4.11 -5.40
N LEU A 250 -4.74 4.82 -5.55
CA LEU A 250 -4.98 5.73 -6.66
C LEU A 250 -4.79 7.19 -6.29
N LYS A 251 -4.26 8.00 -7.20
CA LYS A 251 -4.04 9.44 -7.02
C LYS A 251 -4.86 10.28 -7.99
N PHE A 252 -5.95 10.87 -7.52
CA PHE A 252 -6.80 11.78 -8.28
C PHE A 252 -6.59 13.26 -7.88
N LYS A 253 -5.34 13.65 -7.56
CA LYS A 253 -4.98 14.96 -6.98
C LYS A 253 -5.48 16.18 -7.77
N LYS A 254 -5.66 16.06 -9.09
CA LYS A 254 -6.09 17.16 -9.97
C LYS A 254 -7.57 17.07 -10.33
N LEU A 255 -8.26 16.03 -9.90
CA LEU A 255 -9.67 15.86 -10.23
C LEU A 255 -10.52 16.82 -9.38
N PRO A 256 -11.43 17.59 -9.96
CA PRO A 256 -12.38 18.39 -9.19
C PRO A 256 -13.21 17.51 -8.25
N VAL A 257 -13.41 17.95 -7.00
CA VAL A 257 -14.16 17.18 -5.98
C VAL A 257 -15.50 16.65 -6.49
N ARG A 258 -16.22 17.44 -7.30
CA ARG A 258 -17.51 17.05 -7.90
C ARG A 258 -17.46 15.84 -8.84
N ILE A 259 -16.26 15.41 -9.27
CA ILE A 259 -16.03 14.26 -10.17
C ILE A 259 -15.49 13.04 -9.40
N LEU A 260 -15.12 13.20 -8.13
CA LEU A 260 -14.64 12.09 -7.31
C LEU A 260 -15.62 10.92 -7.19
N PRO A 261 -16.96 11.13 -7.13
CA PRO A 261 -17.92 10.03 -7.17
C PRO A 261 -17.73 9.10 -8.38
N GLN A 262 -17.64 9.65 -9.59
CA GLN A 262 -17.47 8.86 -10.82
C GLN A 262 -16.09 8.13 -10.84
N ALA A 263 -15.06 8.75 -10.26
CA ALA A 263 -13.76 8.11 -10.14
C ALA A 263 -13.80 6.94 -9.15
N ALA A 264 -14.53 7.06 -8.06
CA ALA A 264 -14.75 5.99 -7.09
C ALA A 264 -15.55 4.83 -7.71
N ASP A 265 -16.66 5.13 -8.40
CA ASP A 265 -17.46 4.13 -9.11
C ASP A 265 -16.61 3.34 -10.12
N LEU A 266 -15.76 4.05 -10.91
CA LEU A 266 -14.86 3.42 -11.86
C LEU A 266 -13.83 2.52 -11.16
N ALA A 267 -13.21 2.99 -10.09
CA ALA A 267 -12.21 2.22 -9.35
C ALA A 267 -12.83 0.96 -8.72
N CYS A 268 -14.03 1.06 -8.18
CA CYS A 268 -14.76 -0.09 -7.66
C CYS A 268 -15.10 -1.10 -8.76
N ALA A 269 -15.60 -0.63 -9.91
CA ALA A 269 -15.92 -1.50 -11.07
C ALA A 269 -14.68 -2.21 -11.62
N ILE A 270 -13.51 -1.54 -11.65
CA ILE A 270 -12.23 -2.17 -12.01
C ILE A 270 -11.88 -3.25 -10.98
N GLY A 271 -12.09 -2.99 -9.69
CA GLY A 271 -11.86 -3.99 -8.63
C GLY A 271 -12.72 -5.24 -8.82
N GLU A 272 -14.00 -5.09 -9.15
CA GLU A 272 -14.90 -6.21 -9.45
C GLU A 272 -14.43 -7.01 -10.68
N LEU A 273 -14.03 -6.31 -11.76
CA LEU A 273 -13.45 -6.94 -12.95
C LEU A 273 -12.19 -7.75 -12.61
N MET A 274 -11.27 -7.18 -11.82
CA MET A 274 -10.05 -7.89 -11.43
C MET A 274 -10.35 -9.12 -10.57
N LEU A 275 -11.36 -9.06 -9.69
CA LEU A 275 -11.82 -10.23 -8.95
C LEU A 275 -12.36 -11.32 -9.89
N ASP A 276 -13.13 -10.96 -10.93
CA ASP A 276 -13.57 -11.90 -11.96
C ASP A 276 -12.37 -12.55 -12.66
N MET A 277 -11.38 -11.76 -13.07
CA MET A 277 -10.14 -12.26 -13.71
C MET A 277 -9.33 -13.18 -12.80
N ILE A 278 -9.31 -12.93 -11.48
CA ILE A 278 -8.57 -13.76 -10.51
C ILE A 278 -9.30 -15.09 -10.25
N PHE A 279 -10.63 -15.10 -10.19
CA PHE A 279 -11.39 -16.27 -9.75
C PHE A 279 -12.03 -17.08 -10.88
N GLU A 280 -12.19 -16.51 -12.06
CA GLU A 280 -12.87 -17.15 -13.21
C GLU A 280 -11.95 -17.35 -14.43
N GLY A 281 -10.75 -16.69 -14.45
CA GLY A 281 -9.74 -16.75 -15.53
C GLY A 281 -8.95 -17.95 -15.54
#